data_b91229d56ab9fd55ed4f4df050f23669
#
_entry.id   b91229d56ab9fd55ed4f4df050f23669
#
_cell.length_a   1.000
_cell.length_b   1.000
_cell.length_c   1.000
_cell.angle_alpha   90.00
_cell.angle_beta   90.00
_cell.angle_gamma   90.00
#
_symmetry.space_group_name_H-M   'P 1'
#
loop_
_entity.id
_entity.type
_entity.pdbx_description
1 polymer ?
#
loop_
_entity_poly.entity_id
_entity_poly.type
_entity_poly.pdbx_seq_one_letter_code
_entity_poly.pdbx_strand_id
1 'polypeptide(L)'
;NVGKSSLINALVNHKNLAKTSGRPGKTQLINHFLINNEWYLVDLPGFGYAKVPKTIRAEFHDMISQYLLNRTNLMCLFVLIDVRHKPQSIDQEFMHWLAEKTIPFVMIFTKADKLGKVELAKNIGSYKVEMKKTWEELPEIFVTSAEKKTGTTEIVNLIESLNPQFKEII
;
A
#
# COMPACT_ATOMS: atom_id res chain seq x y z
N ASN A 1 4.38 8.84 -6.74
CA ASN A 1 5.63 8.74 -5.92
C ASN A 1 5.33 8.60 -4.43
N VAL A 2 4.43 7.69 -4.07
CA VAL A 2 4.05 7.40 -2.67
C VAL A 2 5.20 6.77 -1.85
N GLY A 3 6.25 6.24 -2.51
CA GLY A 3 7.38 5.56 -1.86
C GLY A 3 7.29 4.02 -1.90
N LYS A 4 6.45 3.47 -2.77
CA LYS A 4 6.19 2.02 -2.89
C LYS A 4 7.47 1.19 -3.02
N SER A 5 8.30 1.45 -4.03
CA SER A 5 9.55 0.69 -4.24
C SER A 5 10.55 0.87 -3.09
N SER A 6 10.57 2.04 -2.45
CA SER A 6 11.43 2.27 -1.29
C SER A 6 10.97 1.45 -0.09
N LEU A 7 9.66 1.35 0.15
CA LEU A 7 9.10 0.52 1.22
C LEU A 7 9.35 -0.97 0.95
N ILE A 8 9.12 -1.45 -0.27
CA ILE A 8 9.43 -2.84 -0.66
C ILE A 8 10.89 -3.17 -0.33
N ASN A 9 11.84 -2.35 -0.78
CA ASN A 9 13.25 -2.57 -0.51
C ASN A 9 13.60 -2.54 0.98
N ALA A 10 12.92 -1.70 1.76
CA ALA A 10 13.11 -1.62 3.21
C ALA A 10 12.56 -2.85 3.94
N LEU A 11 11.40 -3.38 3.54
CA LEU A 11 10.77 -4.56 4.14
C LEU A 11 11.61 -5.82 3.93
N VAL A 12 12.15 -6.01 2.74
CA VAL A 12 12.96 -7.20 2.41
C VAL A 12 14.45 -7.01 2.75
N ASN A 13 14.83 -5.87 3.32
CA ASN A 13 16.23 -5.50 3.61
C ASN A 13 17.18 -5.67 2.42
N HIS A 14 16.66 -5.48 1.19
CA HIS A 14 17.39 -5.65 -0.06
C HIS A 14 17.41 -4.35 -0.87
N LYS A 15 18.59 -3.79 -1.11
CA LYS A 15 18.73 -2.61 -1.96
C LYS A 15 18.48 -3.04 -3.42
N ASN A 16 17.59 -2.31 -4.12
CA ASN A 16 17.29 -2.49 -5.54
C ASN A 16 16.50 -3.75 -5.94
N LEU A 17 15.81 -4.45 -5.03
CA LEU A 17 14.85 -5.48 -5.41
C LEU A 17 13.74 -4.86 -6.28
N ALA A 18 13.11 -3.82 -5.78
CA ALA A 18 12.20 -2.97 -6.56
C ALA A 18 12.94 -1.72 -7.06
N LYS A 19 12.79 -1.41 -8.35
CA LYS A 19 13.45 -0.25 -8.97
C LYS A 19 12.81 1.05 -8.47
N THR A 20 13.58 1.85 -7.72
CA THR A 20 13.15 3.18 -7.30
C THR A 20 13.30 4.20 -8.43
N SER A 21 12.37 5.15 -8.55
CA SER A 21 12.52 6.27 -9.48
C SER A 21 11.77 7.51 -8.99
N GLY A 22 12.31 8.67 -9.33
CA GLY A 22 11.66 9.95 -9.08
C GLY A 22 10.52 10.28 -10.06
N ARG A 23 10.29 9.45 -11.10
CA ARG A 23 9.25 9.70 -12.12
C ARG A 23 8.00 8.87 -11.82
N PRO A 24 6.80 9.47 -11.85
CA PRO A 24 5.53 8.74 -11.74
C PRO A 24 5.32 7.77 -12.92
N GLY A 25 4.54 6.69 -12.70
CA GLY A 25 4.13 5.78 -13.78
C GLY A 25 5.20 4.77 -14.22
N LYS A 26 6.21 4.49 -13.39
CA LYS A 26 7.28 3.56 -13.78
C LYS A 26 6.88 2.11 -13.71
N THR A 27 6.10 1.71 -12.73
CA THR A 27 5.59 0.34 -12.62
C THR A 27 4.35 0.23 -13.50
N GLN A 28 4.51 -0.39 -14.66
CA GLN A 28 3.43 -0.65 -15.63
C GLN A 28 2.96 -2.11 -15.60
N LEU A 29 3.71 -2.97 -14.90
CA LEU A 29 3.45 -4.40 -14.80
C LEU A 29 3.28 -4.78 -13.32
N ILE A 30 2.58 -5.87 -13.10
CA ILE A 30 2.51 -6.53 -11.79
C ILE A 30 3.79 -7.34 -11.61
N ASN A 31 4.59 -6.99 -10.61
CA ASN A 31 5.83 -7.69 -10.32
C ASN A 31 5.68 -8.56 -9.06
N HIS A 32 6.06 -9.81 -9.15
CA HIS A 32 6.06 -10.76 -8.05
C HIS A 32 7.49 -11.00 -7.57
N PHE A 33 7.72 -10.80 -6.27
CA PHE A 33 8.98 -11.08 -5.61
C PHE A 33 8.79 -12.26 -4.65
N LEU A 34 9.42 -13.38 -4.93
CA LEU A 34 9.44 -14.51 -4.00
C LEU A 34 10.38 -14.20 -2.84
N ILE A 35 9.86 -14.23 -1.62
CA ILE A 35 10.59 -13.91 -0.40
C ILE A 35 10.81 -15.19 0.40
N ASN A 36 12.06 -15.46 0.75
CA ASN A 36 12.50 -16.63 1.53
C ASN A 36 12.02 -17.98 0.96
N ASN A 37 11.71 -18.08 -0.33
CA ASN A 37 11.09 -19.24 -0.98
C ASN A 37 9.74 -19.69 -0.35
N GLU A 38 9.02 -18.78 0.31
CA GLU A 38 7.81 -19.10 1.07
C GLU A 38 6.59 -18.30 0.60
N TRP A 39 6.74 -17.00 0.34
CA TRP A 39 5.61 -16.13 0.02
C TRP A 39 5.98 -15.06 -1.01
N TYR A 40 4.96 -14.44 -1.59
CA TYR A 40 5.15 -13.42 -2.61
C TYR A 40 4.80 -12.02 -2.10
N LEU A 41 5.73 -11.09 -2.24
CA LEU A 41 5.46 -9.67 -2.19
C LEU A 41 5.16 -9.19 -3.61
N VAL A 42 3.99 -8.57 -3.81
CA VAL A 42 3.53 -8.16 -5.13
C VAL A 42 3.54 -6.64 -5.25
N ASP A 43 4.27 -6.15 -6.26
CA ASP A 43 4.34 -4.73 -6.60
C ASP A 43 3.32 -4.41 -7.71
N LEU A 44 2.20 -3.80 -7.32
CA LEU A 44 1.16 -3.38 -8.25
C LEU A 44 1.46 -1.97 -8.80
N PRO A 45 1.03 -1.66 -10.04
CA PRO A 45 1.02 -0.29 -10.53
C PRO A 45 0.21 0.62 -9.59
N GLY A 46 0.66 1.85 -9.42
CA GLY A 46 -0.12 2.81 -8.62
C GLY A 46 -1.37 3.28 -9.37
N PHE A 47 -2.48 3.41 -8.68
CA PHE A 47 -3.77 3.85 -9.23
C PHE A 47 -3.95 5.38 -9.27
N GLY A 48 -3.11 6.14 -8.56
CA GLY A 48 -3.25 7.59 -8.35
C GLY A 48 -2.44 8.51 -9.28
N TYR A 49 -2.13 8.11 -10.51
CA TYR A 49 -1.30 8.94 -11.39
C TYR A 49 -2.07 10.08 -12.06
N ALA A 50 -1.98 11.28 -11.50
CA ALA A 50 -2.54 12.49 -12.10
C ALA A 50 -1.95 12.85 -13.48
N LYS A 51 -0.75 12.35 -13.81
CA LYS A 51 0.00 12.66 -15.04
C LYS A 51 -0.13 11.62 -16.14
N VAL A 52 -0.95 10.60 -15.97
CA VAL A 52 -1.17 9.55 -16.97
C VAL A 52 -2.49 9.84 -17.70
N PRO A 53 -2.57 9.68 -19.05
CA PRO A 53 -3.80 9.82 -19.78
C PRO A 53 -4.94 9.00 -19.19
N LYS A 54 -6.18 9.49 -19.30
CA LYS A 54 -7.37 8.82 -18.71
C LYS A 54 -7.53 7.37 -19.20
N THR A 55 -7.21 7.10 -20.47
CA THR A 55 -7.26 5.75 -21.06
C THR A 55 -6.33 4.79 -20.37
N ILE A 56 -5.06 5.17 -20.20
CA ILE A 56 -4.05 4.33 -19.52
C ILE A 56 -4.40 4.15 -18.04
N ARG A 57 -5.01 5.16 -17.41
CA ARG A 57 -5.49 5.03 -16.01
C ARG A 57 -6.61 4.00 -15.90
N ALA A 58 -7.55 3.98 -16.86
CA ALA A 58 -8.61 2.98 -16.91
C ALA A 58 -8.04 1.57 -17.09
N GLU A 59 -7.09 1.38 -18.01
CA GLU A 59 -6.41 0.10 -18.23
C GLU A 59 -5.70 -0.40 -16.94
N PHE A 60 -5.01 0.49 -16.22
CA PHE A 60 -4.37 0.13 -14.94
C PHE A 60 -5.40 -0.23 -13.87
N HIS A 61 -6.50 0.50 -13.81
CA HIS A 61 -7.58 0.21 -12.88
C HIS A 61 -8.18 -1.17 -13.17
N ASP A 62 -8.47 -1.47 -14.42
CA ASP A 62 -9.03 -2.76 -14.84
C ASP A 62 -8.05 -3.90 -14.56
N MET A 63 -6.77 -3.73 -14.88
CA MET A 63 -5.73 -4.73 -14.61
C MET A 63 -5.60 -5.03 -13.10
N ILE A 64 -5.57 -3.99 -12.25
CA ILE A 64 -5.49 -4.14 -10.81
C ILE A 64 -6.75 -4.81 -10.26
N SER A 65 -7.92 -4.36 -10.71
CA SER A 65 -9.20 -4.92 -10.29
C SER A 65 -9.32 -6.41 -10.65
N GLN A 66 -8.98 -6.77 -11.87
CA GLN A 66 -8.97 -8.17 -12.31
C GLN A 66 -7.98 -9.00 -11.50
N TYR A 67 -6.79 -8.49 -11.25
CA TYR A 67 -5.80 -9.17 -10.41
C TYR A 67 -6.34 -9.42 -9.00
N LEU A 68 -6.85 -8.38 -8.34
CA LEU A 68 -7.33 -8.47 -6.95
C LEU A 68 -8.55 -9.37 -6.80
N LEU A 69 -9.49 -9.33 -7.77
CA LEU A 69 -10.72 -10.14 -7.73
C LEU A 69 -10.49 -11.62 -8.02
N ASN A 70 -9.49 -11.94 -8.84
CA ASN A 70 -9.24 -13.32 -9.27
C ASN A 70 -8.12 -14.03 -8.49
N ARG A 71 -7.44 -13.31 -7.58
CA ARG A 71 -6.32 -13.88 -6.82
C ARG A 71 -6.80 -14.54 -5.54
N THR A 72 -6.92 -15.87 -5.54
CA THR A 72 -7.41 -16.67 -4.40
C THR A 72 -6.46 -16.71 -3.21
N ASN A 73 -5.15 -16.46 -3.44
CA ASN A 73 -4.13 -16.47 -2.40
C ASN A 73 -3.66 -15.07 -1.98
N LEU A 74 -4.50 -14.04 -2.18
CA LEU A 74 -4.25 -12.70 -1.67
C LEU A 74 -4.56 -12.65 -0.17
N MET A 75 -3.53 -12.50 0.66
CA MET A 75 -3.69 -12.46 2.10
C MET A 75 -4.01 -11.05 2.62
N CYS A 76 -3.37 -10.03 2.08
CA CYS A 76 -3.59 -8.64 2.48
C CYS A 76 -3.06 -7.67 1.42
N LEU A 77 -3.80 -6.61 1.16
CA LEU A 77 -3.37 -5.51 0.32
C LEU A 77 -2.85 -4.34 1.18
N PHE A 78 -1.70 -3.79 0.83
CA PHE A 78 -1.13 -2.63 1.48
C PHE A 78 -1.46 -1.37 0.69
N VAL A 79 -2.36 -0.54 1.21
CA VAL A 79 -2.72 0.76 0.62
C VAL A 79 -1.75 1.81 1.12
N LEU A 80 -0.87 2.29 0.26
CA LEU A 80 0.18 3.24 0.60
C LEU A 80 -0.28 4.68 0.42
N ILE A 81 -0.09 5.49 1.44
CA ILE A 81 -0.48 6.89 1.48
C ILE A 81 0.71 7.75 1.89
N ASP A 82 1.05 8.74 1.09
CA ASP A 82 2.06 9.72 1.47
C ASP A 82 1.50 10.66 2.54
N VAL A 83 2.03 10.56 3.76
CA VAL A 83 1.49 11.28 4.94
C VAL A 83 1.57 12.80 4.84
N ARG A 84 2.31 13.33 3.88
CA ARG A 84 2.43 14.77 3.63
C ARG A 84 1.20 15.37 2.95
N HIS A 85 0.37 14.54 2.33
CA HIS A 85 -0.81 14.97 1.59
C HIS A 85 -2.09 14.85 2.43
N LYS A 86 -3.04 15.72 2.13
CA LYS A 86 -4.40 15.62 2.67
C LYS A 86 -5.08 14.36 2.11
N PRO A 87 -6.12 13.84 2.78
CA PRO A 87 -6.95 12.77 2.25
C PRO A 87 -7.41 13.08 0.83
N GLN A 88 -7.16 12.16 -0.09
CA GLN A 88 -7.57 12.27 -1.49
C GLN A 88 -8.79 11.39 -1.74
N SER A 89 -9.76 11.88 -2.52
CA SER A 89 -10.96 11.11 -2.86
C SER A 89 -10.63 9.78 -3.53
N ILE A 90 -9.63 9.77 -4.40
CA ILE A 90 -9.21 8.55 -5.11
C ILE A 90 -8.73 7.44 -4.16
N ASP A 91 -8.03 7.79 -3.08
CA ASP A 91 -7.59 6.81 -2.08
C ASP A 91 -8.80 6.25 -1.31
N GLN A 92 -9.73 7.13 -0.94
CA GLN A 92 -10.94 6.74 -0.21
C GLN A 92 -11.88 5.89 -1.07
N GLU A 93 -12.12 6.28 -2.32
CA GLU A 93 -12.92 5.51 -3.28
C GLU A 93 -12.33 4.11 -3.50
N PHE A 94 -11.01 4.01 -3.61
CA PHE A 94 -10.34 2.71 -3.76
C PHE A 94 -10.49 1.84 -2.51
N MET A 95 -10.31 2.40 -1.31
CA MET A 95 -10.50 1.66 -0.06
C MET A 95 -11.97 1.22 0.15
N HIS A 96 -12.95 2.06 -0.19
CA HIS A 96 -14.35 1.67 -0.19
C HIS A 96 -14.63 0.52 -1.14
N TRP A 97 -14.10 0.58 -2.36
CA TRP A 97 -14.22 -0.50 -3.33
C TRP A 97 -13.59 -1.82 -2.79
N LEU A 98 -12.42 -1.76 -2.13
CA LEU A 98 -11.81 -2.93 -1.51
C LEU A 98 -12.72 -3.54 -0.44
N ALA A 99 -13.33 -2.71 0.41
CA ALA A 99 -14.26 -3.16 1.44
C ALA A 99 -15.52 -3.79 0.84
N GLU A 100 -16.12 -3.16 -0.18
CA GLU A 100 -17.28 -3.70 -0.90
C GLU A 100 -16.99 -5.07 -1.53
N LYS A 101 -15.75 -5.29 -1.99
CA LYS A 101 -15.29 -6.56 -2.57
C LYS A 101 -14.74 -7.54 -1.54
N THR A 102 -14.81 -7.21 -0.25
CA THR A 102 -14.28 -8.02 0.85
C THR A 102 -12.80 -8.37 0.69
N ILE A 103 -12.02 -7.49 0.06
CA ILE A 103 -10.58 -7.65 -0.10
C ILE A 103 -9.88 -7.13 1.17
N PRO A 104 -9.15 -7.98 1.90
CA PRO A 104 -8.47 -7.56 3.12
C PRO A 104 -7.36 -6.56 2.81
N PHE A 105 -7.33 -5.45 3.55
CA PHE A 105 -6.30 -4.44 3.37
C PHE A 105 -5.97 -3.71 4.66
N VAL A 106 -4.78 -3.11 4.68
CA VAL A 106 -4.32 -2.19 5.72
C VAL A 106 -3.82 -0.90 5.08
N MET A 107 -3.81 0.18 5.85
CA MET A 107 -3.29 1.48 5.43
C MET A 107 -1.85 1.65 5.91
N ILE A 108 -0.97 2.11 5.01
CA ILE A 108 0.42 2.42 5.36
C ILE A 108 0.73 3.87 5.01
N PHE A 109 0.86 4.72 6.01
CA PHE A 109 1.41 6.04 5.83
C PHE A 109 2.92 5.96 5.60
N THR A 110 3.36 6.47 4.47
CA THR A 110 4.77 6.49 4.08
C THR A 110 5.38 7.88 4.29
N LYS A 111 6.71 7.95 4.28
CA LYS A 111 7.50 9.19 4.36
C LYS A 111 7.30 9.98 5.66
N ALA A 112 7.06 9.29 6.76
CA ALA A 112 6.90 9.91 8.09
C ALA A 112 8.12 10.76 8.51
N ASP A 113 9.31 10.43 7.99
CA ASP A 113 10.56 11.18 8.23
C ASP A 113 10.57 12.60 7.64
N LYS A 114 9.67 12.89 6.70
CA LYS A 114 9.60 14.19 6.03
C LYS A 114 8.80 15.24 6.81
N LEU A 115 8.20 14.84 7.93
CA LEU A 115 7.41 15.72 8.80
C LEU A 115 7.94 15.73 10.23
N GLY A 116 7.76 16.85 10.93
CA GLY A 116 7.95 16.92 12.37
C GLY A 116 6.86 16.15 13.12
N LYS A 117 7.13 15.73 14.37
CA LYS A 117 6.20 14.91 15.16
C LYS A 117 4.79 15.50 15.28
N VAL A 118 4.68 16.81 15.47
CA VAL A 118 3.40 17.51 15.64
C VAL A 118 2.60 17.49 14.32
N GLU A 119 3.27 17.80 13.22
CA GLU A 119 2.66 17.82 11.89
C GLU A 119 2.25 16.42 11.45
N LEU A 120 3.10 15.42 11.69
CA LEU A 120 2.79 14.01 11.44
C LEU A 120 1.51 13.59 12.17
N ALA A 121 1.43 13.85 13.47
CA ALA A 121 0.24 13.53 14.28
C ALA A 121 -1.00 14.26 13.78
N LYS A 122 -0.88 15.54 13.40
CA LYS A 122 -1.96 16.35 12.83
C LYS A 122 -2.47 15.76 11.52
N ASN A 123 -1.58 15.40 10.60
CA ASN A 123 -1.95 14.86 9.29
C ASN A 123 -2.65 13.51 9.43
N ILE A 124 -2.12 12.60 10.24
CA ILE A 124 -2.75 11.31 10.53
C ILE A 124 -4.12 11.51 11.19
N GLY A 125 -4.21 12.40 12.18
CA GLY A 125 -5.48 12.75 12.84
C GLY A 125 -6.52 13.27 11.87
N SER A 126 -6.15 14.20 11.00
CA SER A 126 -7.04 14.74 9.96
C SER A 126 -7.51 13.65 8.99
N TYR A 127 -6.62 12.73 8.62
CA TYR A 127 -6.98 11.61 7.75
C TYR A 127 -8.00 10.69 8.42
N LYS A 128 -7.79 10.34 9.68
CA LYS A 128 -8.72 9.51 10.46
C LYS A 128 -10.09 10.19 10.63
N VAL A 129 -10.12 11.50 10.88
CA VAL A 129 -11.36 12.26 10.99
C VAL A 129 -12.14 12.23 9.67
N GLU A 130 -11.45 12.43 8.56
CA GLU A 130 -12.11 12.39 7.24
C GLU A 130 -12.68 11.00 6.94
N MET A 131 -11.91 9.95 7.18
CA MET A 131 -12.39 8.57 6.98
C MET A 131 -13.60 8.23 7.85
N LYS A 132 -13.62 8.65 9.12
CA LYS A 132 -14.74 8.39 10.04
C LYS A 132 -16.08 8.97 9.60
N LYS A 133 -16.11 9.83 8.58
CA LYS A 133 -17.37 10.30 8.00
C LYS A 133 -18.13 9.21 7.25
N THR A 134 -17.42 8.20 6.75
CA THR A 134 -17.96 7.13 5.91
C THR A 134 -17.61 5.72 6.40
N TRP A 135 -16.70 5.60 7.37
CA TRP A 135 -16.26 4.34 7.95
C TRP A 135 -16.72 4.22 9.40
N GLU A 136 -17.40 3.13 9.72
CA GLU A 136 -17.75 2.77 11.10
C GLU A 136 -16.49 2.36 11.88
N GLU A 137 -15.71 1.45 11.30
CA GLU A 137 -14.40 1.05 11.81
C GLU A 137 -13.32 1.35 10.78
N LEU A 138 -12.20 1.92 11.24
CA LEU A 138 -11.06 2.20 10.35
C LEU A 138 -10.24 0.94 10.14
N PRO A 139 -9.69 0.74 8.92
CA PRO A 139 -8.70 -0.30 8.69
C PRO A 139 -7.47 -0.10 9.58
N GLU A 140 -6.72 -1.16 9.81
CA GLU A 140 -5.46 -1.08 10.56
C GLU A 140 -4.48 -0.12 9.86
N ILE A 141 -3.77 0.68 10.67
CA ILE A 141 -2.92 1.78 10.17
C ILE A 141 -1.49 1.61 10.66
N PHE A 142 -0.55 1.62 9.72
CA PHE A 142 0.88 1.65 9.96
C PHE A 142 1.47 3.00 9.54
N VAL A 143 2.51 3.43 10.25
CA VAL A 143 3.23 4.69 9.95
C VAL A 143 4.70 4.35 9.72
N THR A 144 5.21 4.67 8.52
CA THR A 144 6.52 4.19 8.09
C THR A 144 7.43 5.28 7.53
N SER A 145 8.72 5.04 7.67
CA SER A 145 9.77 5.69 6.90
C SER A 145 10.72 4.63 6.34
N ALA A 146 10.74 4.49 5.02
CA ALA A 146 11.70 3.62 4.36
C ALA A 146 13.15 4.14 4.53
N GLU A 147 13.33 5.46 4.59
CA GLU A 147 14.65 6.10 4.78
C GLU A 147 15.23 5.82 6.17
N LYS A 148 14.41 5.97 7.22
CA LYS A 148 14.80 5.70 8.61
C LYS A 148 14.55 4.27 9.06
N LYS A 149 13.98 3.44 8.21
CA LYS A 149 13.57 2.05 8.52
C LYS A 149 12.67 1.96 9.77
N THR A 150 11.81 2.95 10.00
CA THR A 150 10.84 2.93 11.11
C THR A 150 9.49 2.41 10.62
N GLY A 151 8.76 1.69 11.49
CA GLY A 151 7.46 1.09 11.17
C GLY A 151 7.52 -0.13 10.24
N THR A 152 8.71 -0.55 9.79
CA THR A 152 8.88 -1.71 8.91
C THR A 152 8.79 -3.02 9.67
N THR A 153 9.23 -3.06 10.92
CA THR A 153 9.15 -4.25 11.77
C THR A 153 7.70 -4.64 12.05
N GLU A 154 6.83 -3.67 12.31
CA GLU A 154 5.41 -3.89 12.56
C GLU A 154 4.72 -4.50 11.32
N ILE A 155 5.08 -4.05 10.11
CA ILE A 155 4.57 -4.63 8.87
C ILE A 155 5.10 -6.06 8.66
N VAL A 156 6.37 -6.32 8.94
CA VAL A 156 6.93 -7.68 8.86
C VAL A 156 6.21 -8.61 9.84
N ASN A 157 5.98 -8.18 11.07
CA ASN A 157 5.22 -8.95 12.06
C ASN A 157 3.79 -9.26 11.58
N LEU A 158 3.11 -8.31 10.93
CA LEU A 158 1.82 -8.56 10.29
C LEU A 158 1.93 -9.66 9.22
N ILE A 159 2.90 -9.55 8.31
CA ILE A 159 3.12 -10.56 7.26
C ILE A 159 3.37 -11.94 7.87
N GLU A 160 4.22 -12.03 8.88
CA GLU A 160 4.53 -13.27 9.59
C GLU A 160 3.30 -13.86 10.30
N SER A 161 2.37 -13.04 10.76
CA SER A 161 1.11 -13.50 11.36
C SER A 161 0.10 -13.99 10.33
N LEU A 162 0.15 -13.49 9.10
CA LEU A 162 -0.76 -13.86 8.01
C LEU A 162 -0.32 -15.13 7.27
N ASN A 163 0.98 -15.31 7.04
CA ASN A 163 1.50 -16.41 6.25
C ASN A 163 1.07 -17.81 6.73
N PRO A 164 1.05 -18.15 8.04
CA PRO A 164 0.57 -19.44 8.52
C PRO A 164 -0.91 -19.69 8.20
N GLN A 165 -1.74 -18.65 8.20
CA GLN A 165 -3.18 -18.77 7.97
C GLN A 165 -3.49 -19.30 6.57
N PHE A 166 -2.64 -19.02 5.57
CA PHE A 166 -2.80 -19.54 4.22
C PHE A 166 -2.58 -21.07 4.15
N LYS A 167 -1.67 -21.61 4.95
CA LYS A 167 -1.35 -23.05 4.98
C LYS A 167 -2.48 -23.89 5.57
N GLU A 168 -3.40 -23.30 6.32
CA GLU A 168 -4.55 -23.97 6.91
C GLU A 168 -5.75 -24.09 5.96
N ILE A 169 -5.71 -23.39 4.82
CA ILE A 169 -6.82 -23.33 3.84
C ILE A 169 -6.62 -24.35 2.70
N ILE A 170 -5.45 -24.96 2.58
CA ILE A 170 -5.12 -25.99 1.59
C ILE A 170 -5.28 -27.37 2.18
#